data_ed28ff44115b92e2f6574ec06eec51b2
#
_entry.id   ed28ff44115b92e2f6574ec06eec51b2
#
_cell.length_a   1.000
_cell.length_b   1.000
_cell.length_c   1.000
_cell.angle_alpha   90.00
_cell.angle_beta   90.00
_cell.angle_gamma   90.00
#
_symmetry.space_group_name_H-M   'P 1'
#
loop_
_entity.id
_entity.type
_entity.pdbx_description
1 polymer ?
#
loop_
_entity_poly.entity_id
_entity_poly.type
_entity_poly.pdbx_seq_one_letter_code
_entity_poly.pdbx_strand_id
1 'polypeptide(L)'
;MSEKKFDIYFEFNYSKINLAVFNKINDKLEYYKEQTYESYFNNYKELNFEKLEKILEESILEIEKSTKEFVRDIYLIIETPQSKSLKLSVTKNNEGNKVIKEDATYLVQDAKQQILKTNQDLGILHIIVENYVLDEIQHKFLPLNQKCIKLSIDVEFICFPKNLIKNFEKLFSKQQIFIKRFICLNYIKTLDYIDKEQNICEQGKSIVKGINKQEVVSIPRESKRKGFFERLFHFFK
;
A
#
# COMPACT_ATOMS: atom_id res chain seq x y z
N MET A 1 8.33 22.25 10.72
CA MET A 1 8.45 20.81 11.04
C MET A 1 9.71 20.31 10.35
N SER A 2 10.68 19.72 11.09
CA SER A 2 11.86 19.11 10.46
C SER A 2 11.42 17.97 9.54
N GLU A 3 11.99 17.90 8.35
CA GLU A 3 11.76 16.76 7.46
C GLU A 3 12.20 15.48 8.16
N LYS A 4 11.36 14.43 8.05
CA LYS A 4 11.67 13.12 8.61
C LYS A 4 12.83 12.52 7.83
N LYS A 5 13.84 12.05 8.55
CA LYS A 5 15.06 11.51 7.95
C LYS A 5 14.94 10.05 7.54
N PHE A 6 13.95 9.31 8.08
CA PHE A 6 13.86 7.87 7.93
C PHE A 6 12.51 7.42 7.37
N ASP A 7 12.54 6.37 6.56
CA ASP A 7 11.40 5.54 6.22
C ASP A 7 11.52 4.21 6.95
N ILE A 8 10.44 3.83 7.62
CA ILE A 8 10.41 2.67 8.51
C ILE A 8 9.43 1.66 7.95
N TYR A 9 9.89 0.41 7.84
CA TYR A 9 9.13 -0.72 7.32
C TYR A 9 8.98 -1.78 8.39
N PHE A 10 7.76 -2.22 8.60
CA PHE A 10 7.43 -3.41 9.37
C PHE A 10 6.89 -4.47 8.42
N GLU A 11 7.34 -5.70 8.55
CA GLU A 11 6.78 -6.85 7.87
C GLU A 11 6.31 -7.87 8.90
N PHE A 12 5.07 -8.30 8.73
CA PHE A 12 4.47 -9.40 9.49
C PHE A 12 4.17 -10.55 8.55
N ASN A 13 4.83 -11.69 8.77
CA ASN A 13 4.49 -12.95 8.11
C ASN A 13 4.15 -14.03 9.15
N TYR A 14 3.94 -15.27 8.70
CA TYR A 14 3.47 -16.35 9.58
C TYR A 14 4.44 -16.78 10.69
N SER A 15 5.73 -16.44 10.58
CA SER A 15 6.77 -16.90 11.51
C SER A 15 7.73 -15.82 11.96
N LYS A 16 7.69 -14.64 11.33
CA LYS A 16 8.68 -13.59 11.54
C LYS A 16 8.05 -12.20 11.55
N ILE A 17 8.68 -11.32 12.31
CA ILE A 17 8.55 -9.88 12.16
C ILE A 17 9.89 -9.35 11.69
N ASN A 18 9.91 -8.66 10.57
CA ASN A 18 11.07 -7.94 10.07
C ASN A 18 10.86 -6.45 10.22
N LEU A 19 11.92 -5.78 10.63
CA LEU A 19 11.97 -4.34 10.83
C LEU A 19 13.14 -3.76 10.05
N ALA A 20 12.89 -2.71 9.29
CA ALA A 20 13.94 -2.02 8.57
C ALA A 20 13.74 -0.51 8.64
N VAL A 21 14.84 0.21 8.83
CA VAL A 21 14.89 1.67 8.82
C VAL A 21 15.83 2.11 7.72
N PHE A 22 15.32 2.90 6.79
CA PHE A 22 16.08 3.45 5.67
C PHE A 22 16.23 4.95 5.81
N ASN A 23 17.44 5.43 5.63
CA ASN A 23 17.72 6.85 5.55
C ASN A 23 17.21 7.42 4.22
N LYS A 24 16.38 8.46 4.27
CA LYS A 24 15.77 9.06 3.07
C LYS A 24 16.74 9.81 2.18
N ILE A 25 17.84 10.31 2.74
CA ILE A 25 18.80 11.15 2.01
C ILE A 25 19.70 10.29 1.13
N ASN A 26 20.27 9.22 1.72
CA ASN A 26 21.24 8.36 1.04
C ASN A 26 20.68 6.98 0.66
N ASP A 27 19.42 6.71 1.01
CA ASP A 27 18.68 5.46 0.74
C ASP A 27 19.27 4.21 1.39
N LYS A 28 20.19 4.36 2.37
CA LYS A 28 20.86 3.25 3.03
C LYS A 28 20.01 2.64 4.13
N LEU A 29 20.15 1.33 4.31
CA LEU A 29 19.62 0.59 5.44
C LEU A 29 20.45 0.95 6.67
N GLU A 30 19.85 1.59 7.67
CA GLU A 30 20.49 2.03 8.92
C GLU A 30 20.23 1.05 10.06
N TYR A 31 19.11 0.35 10.03
CA TYR A 31 18.75 -0.63 11.05
C TYR A 31 17.94 -1.75 10.42
N TYR A 32 18.24 -2.98 10.79
CA TYR A 32 17.48 -4.17 10.42
C TYR A 32 17.41 -5.14 11.60
N LYS A 33 16.23 -5.67 11.84
CA LYS A 33 16.01 -6.72 12.83
C LYS A 33 15.04 -7.75 12.26
N GLU A 34 15.41 -9.00 12.37
CA GLU A 34 14.53 -10.14 12.17
C GLU A 34 14.23 -10.78 13.52
N GLN A 35 12.98 -10.97 13.83
CA GLN A 35 12.54 -11.65 15.05
C GLN A 35 11.60 -12.78 14.67
N THR A 36 12.01 -13.99 14.97
CA THR A 36 11.14 -15.18 14.86
C THR A 36 10.22 -15.25 16.05
N TYR A 37 9.02 -15.73 15.84
CA TYR A 37 8.08 -15.97 16.92
C TYR A 37 7.33 -17.29 16.72
N GLU A 38 7.14 -18.02 17.80
CA GLU A 38 6.30 -19.19 17.77
C GLU A 38 4.84 -18.78 17.64
N SER A 39 4.30 -18.99 16.44
CA SER A 39 2.88 -18.89 16.07
C SER A 39 2.07 -17.81 16.82
N TYR A 40 2.12 -16.58 16.31
CA TYR A 40 1.15 -15.52 16.70
C TYR A 40 -0.22 -15.71 16.04
N PHE A 41 -0.32 -16.69 15.18
CA PHE A 41 -1.56 -17.08 14.54
C PHE A 41 -2.22 -18.23 15.31
N ASN A 42 -3.25 -17.93 16.04
CA ASN A 42 -4.15 -18.99 16.48
C ASN A 42 -4.77 -19.62 15.23
N ASN A 43 -4.31 -20.82 14.85
CA ASN A 43 -4.82 -21.60 13.71
C ASN A 43 -4.66 -20.96 12.32
N TYR A 44 -3.53 -20.30 12.01
CA TYR A 44 -3.23 -19.70 10.69
C TYR A 44 -4.27 -18.68 10.16
N LYS A 45 -5.33 -18.39 10.90
CA LYS A 45 -6.43 -17.52 10.44
C LYS A 45 -6.54 -16.19 11.18
N GLU A 46 -6.06 -16.10 12.42
CA GLU A 46 -6.20 -14.89 13.23
C GLU A 46 -4.87 -14.48 13.87
N LEU A 47 -4.50 -13.22 13.70
CA LEU A 47 -3.36 -12.60 14.35
C LEU A 47 -3.67 -12.41 15.86
N ASN A 48 -2.77 -12.83 16.73
CA ASN A 48 -2.87 -12.49 18.14
C ASN A 48 -2.36 -11.06 18.37
N PHE A 49 -3.26 -10.10 18.29
CA PHE A 49 -2.92 -8.68 18.41
C PHE A 49 -2.36 -8.29 19.79
N GLU A 50 -2.71 -8.99 20.86
CA GLU A 50 -2.16 -8.70 22.20
C GLU A 50 -0.66 -9.03 22.30
N LYS A 51 -0.25 -10.18 21.73
CA LYS A 51 1.16 -10.54 21.66
C LYS A 51 1.93 -9.60 20.72
N LEU A 52 1.32 -9.23 19.57
CA LEU A 52 1.92 -8.29 18.64
C LEU A 52 2.14 -6.91 19.26
N GLU A 53 1.24 -6.46 20.12
CA GLU A 53 1.34 -5.16 20.80
C GLU A 53 2.63 -5.06 21.62
N LYS A 54 2.97 -6.07 22.41
CA LYS A 54 4.20 -6.09 23.23
C LYS A 54 5.46 -6.02 22.36
N ILE A 55 5.53 -6.85 21.31
CA ILE A 55 6.68 -6.86 20.41
C ILE A 55 6.81 -5.52 19.69
N LEU A 56 5.69 -4.93 19.30
CA LEU A 56 5.67 -3.64 18.65
C LEU A 56 6.22 -2.54 19.56
N GLU A 57 5.80 -2.49 20.82
CA GLU A 57 6.31 -1.53 21.81
C GLU A 57 7.83 -1.62 21.96
N GLU A 58 8.36 -2.83 22.18
CA GLU A 58 9.80 -3.07 22.29
C GLU A 58 10.54 -2.64 21.02
N SER A 59 10.00 -3.01 19.85
CA SER A 59 10.59 -2.69 18.56
C SER A 59 10.63 -1.19 18.25
N ILE A 60 9.57 -0.47 18.59
CA ILE A 60 9.49 0.98 18.42
C ILE A 60 10.55 1.66 19.29
N LEU A 61 10.68 1.27 20.57
CA LEU A 61 11.69 1.81 21.47
C LEU A 61 13.11 1.57 20.96
N GLU A 62 13.38 0.40 20.39
CA GLU A 62 14.69 0.10 19.80
C GLU A 62 14.99 1.00 18.59
N ILE A 63 14.02 1.18 17.69
CA ILE A 63 14.15 2.07 16.53
C ILE A 63 14.40 3.51 16.98
N GLU A 64 13.62 4.02 17.94
CA GLU A 64 13.75 5.38 18.44
C GLU A 64 15.12 5.62 19.12
N LYS A 65 15.62 4.63 19.87
CA LYS A 65 16.97 4.67 20.45
C LYS A 65 18.05 4.68 19.37
N SER A 66 17.90 3.89 18.31
CA SER A 66 18.87 3.79 17.22
C SER A 66 18.90 5.05 16.36
N THR A 67 17.73 5.56 15.99
CA THR A 67 17.58 6.72 15.09
C THR A 67 17.65 8.07 15.79
N LYS A 68 17.43 8.10 17.11
CA LYS A 68 17.21 9.31 17.93
C LYS A 68 16.03 10.17 17.41
N GLU A 69 15.08 9.56 16.76
CA GLU A 69 13.85 10.19 16.25
C GLU A 69 12.62 9.37 16.66
N PHE A 70 11.52 10.04 16.95
CA PHE A 70 10.24 9.37 17.24
C PHE A 70 9.64 8.74 15.98
N VAL A 71 9.18 7.50 16.10
CA VAL A 71 8.44 6.80 15.04
C VAL A 71 7.04 7.38 14.97
N ARG A 72 6.70 8.05 13.87
CA ARG A 72 5.37 8.66 13.65
C ARG A 72 4.57 7.99 12.56
N ASP A 73 5.24 7.42 11.60
CA ASP A 73 4.61 6.75 10.47
C ASP A 73 5.51 5.63 9.93
N ILE A 74 4.84 4.63 9.36
CA ILE A 74 5.47 3.42 8.86
C ILE A 74 4.83 2.96 7.55
N TYR A 75 5.54 2.09 6.84
CA TYR A 75 5.02 1.21 5.79
C TYR A 75 4.83 -0.19 6.39
N LEU A 76 3.70 -0.82 6.10
CA LEU A 76 3.35 -2.10 6.70
C LEU A 76 3.17 -3.17 5.64
N ILE A 77 4.04 -4.17 5.65
CA ILE A 77 4.02 -5.33 4.75
C ILE A 77 3.36 -6.48 5.51
N ILE A 78 2.35 -7.11 4.92
CA ILE A 78 1.60 -8.18 5.58
C ILE A 78 1.48 -9.39 4.67
N GLU A 79 1.77 -10.57 5.24
CA GLU A 79 1.37 -11.85 4.68
C GLU A 79 0.06 -12.29 5.34
N THR A 80 -0.95 -12.60 4.52
CA THR A 80 -2.24 -13.10 5.02
C THR A 80 -2.90 -13.99 3.99
N PRO A 81 -3.51 -15.13 4.42
CA PRO A 81 -4.32 -15.97 3.53
C PRO A 81 -5.64 -15.30 3.16
N GLN A 82 -5.99 -14.19 3.82
CA GLN A 82 -7.22 -13.45 3.57
C GLN A 82 -7.05 -12.40 2.45
N SER A 83 -5.86 -12.30 1.85
CA SER A 83 -5.66 -11.45 0.67
C SER A 83 -6.50 -11.98 -0.50
N LYS A 84 -7.13 -11.06 -1.23
CA LYS A 84 -7.90 -11.37 -2.43
C LYS A 84 -7.37 -10.58 -3.61
N SER A 85 -7.20 -11.27 -4.74
CA SER A 85 -6.98 -10.65 -6.05
C SER A 85 -8.30 -10.66 -6.81
N LEU A 86 -8.73 -9.50 -7.28
CA LEU A 86 -9.97 -9.32 -8.06
C LEU A 86 -9.61 -8.66 -9.39
N LYS A 87 -10.04 -9.27 -10.49
CA LYS A 87 -9.79 -8.74 -11.84
C LYS A 87 -11.07 -8.20 -12.45
N LEU A 88 -10.97 -7.08 -13.12
CA LEU A 88 -12.09 -6.42 -13.79
C LEU A 88 -11.60 -5.74 -15.06
N SER A 89 -12.36 -5.91 -16.14
CA SER A 89 -12.19 -5.13 -17.36
C SER A 89 -13.28 -4.07 -17.45
N VAL A 90 -12.89 -2.84 -17.70
CA VAL A 90 -13.81 -1.70 -17.91
C VAL A 90 -13.53 -1.03 -19.24
N THR A 91 -14.61 -0.55 -19.88
CA THR A 91 -14.54 0.00 -21.23
C THR A 91 -15.27 1.35 -21.30
N LYS A 92 -14.70 2.29 -22.05
CA LYS A 92 -15.36 3.51 -22.45
C LYS A 92 -15.42 3.64 -23.97
N ASN A 93 -16.46 4.28 -24.49
CA ASN A 93 -16.50 4.73 -25.87
C ASN A 93 -15.63 5.98 -26.02
N ASN A 94 -14.63 5.94 -26.91
CA ASN A 94 -13.69 7.05 -27.14
C ASN A 94 -13.98 7.82 -28.44
N GLU A 95 -14.98 7.34 -29.23
CA GLU A 95 -15.53 8.04 -30.41
C GLU A 95 -14.49 8.47 -31.45
N GLY A 96 -13.40 7.74 -31.59
CA GLY A 96 -12.31 8.08 -32.50
C GLY A 96 -11.36 9.18 -31.98
N ASN A 97 -11.55 9.64 -30.75
CA ASN A 97 -10.66 10.62 -30.13
C ASN A 97 -9.30 10.01 -29.78
N LYS A 98 -8.29 10.88 -29.59
CA LYS A 98 -6.97 10.49 -29.09
C LYS A 98 -7.04 10.12 -27.62
N VAL A 99 -6.37 9.04 -27.24
CA VAL A 99 -6.20 8.64 -25.84
C VAL A 99 -5.37 9.65 -25.07
N ILE A 100 -5.88 10.10 -23.95
CA ILE A 100 -5.22 11.02 -23.01
C ILE A 100 -5.11 10.39 -21.61
N LYS A 101 -4.33 10.99 -20.73
CA LYS A 101 -4.11 10.46 -19.36
C LYS A 101 -5.41 10.40 -18.53
N GLU A 102 -6.28 11.35 -18.75
CA GLU A 102 -7.58 11.49 -18.10
C GLU A 102 -8.48 10.29 -18.39
N ASP A 103 -8.38 9.69 -19.58
CA ASP A 103 -9.13 8.50 -19.97
C ASP A 103 -8.76 7.29 -19.09
N ALA A 104 -7.46 7.07 -18.89
CA ALA A 104 -6.98 6.01 -18.00
C ALA A 104 -7.41 6.28 -16.55
N THR A 105 -7.30 7.52 -16.09
CA THR A 105 -7.75 7.92 -14.74
C THR A 105 -9.24 7.64 -14.54
N TYR A 106 -10.07 8.01 -15.52
CA TYR A 106 -11.50 7.75 -15.49
C TYR A 106 -11.80 6.25 -15.38
N LEU A 107 -11.20 5.43 -16.26
CA LEU A 107 -11.42 3.98 -16.28
C LEU A 107 -10.95 3.31 -14.97
N VAL A 108 -9.81 3.71 -14.42
CA VAL A 108 -9.34 3.19 -13.13
C VAL A 108 -10.29 3.56 -11.99
N GLN A 109 -10.83 4.79 -11.99
CA GLN A 109 -11.80 5.21 -10.98
C GLN A 109 -13.12 4.46 -11.12
N ASP A 110 -13.61 4.25 -12.34
CA ASP A 110 -14.80 3.46 -12.59
C ASP A 110 -14.63 2.02 -12.11
N ALA A 111 -13.54 1.35 -12.50
CA ALA A 111 -13.21 0.00 -12.03
C ALA A 111 -13.16 -0.07 -10.51
N LYS A 112 -12.49 0.90 -9.86
CA LYS A 112 -12.41 1.00 -8.40
C LYS A 112 -13.79 1.13 -7.75
N GLN A 113 -14.67 1.96 -8.30
CA GLN A 113 -16.04 2.13 -7.78
C GLN A 113 -16.85 0.84 -7.89
N GLN A 114 -16.76 0.13 -9.02
CA GLN A 114 -17.45 -1.14 -9.24
C GLN A 114 -17.00 -2.20 -8.24
N ILE A 115 -15.67 -2.36 -8.03
CA ILE A 115 -15.13 -3.29 -7.03
C ILE A 115 -15.60 -2.95 -5.62
N LEU A 116 -15.52 -1.68 -5.20
CA LEU A 116 -15.93 -1.26 -3.86
C LEU A 116 -17.43 -1.39 -3.62
N LYS A 117 -18.25 -1.26 -4.66
CA LYS A 117 -19.71 -1.44 -4.57
C LYS A 117 -20.08 -2.90 -4.32
N THR A 118 -19.39 -3.84 -4.96
CA THR A 118 -19.67 -5.27 -4.89
C THR A 118 -18.92 -5.98 -3.75
N ASN A 119 -17.84 -5.38 -3.22
CA ASN A 119 -17.00 -5.94 -2.17
C ASN A 119 -16.81 -4.94 -1.03
N GLN A 120 -17.90 -4.61 -0.34
CA GLN A 120 -17.91 -3.57 0.69
C GLN A 120 -17.06 -3.89 1.93
N ASP A 121 -16.78 -5.17 2.17
CA ASP A 121 -15.93 -5.68 3.26
C ASP A 121 -14.43 -5.60 2.96
N LEU A 122 -14.04 -5.30 1.71
CA LEU A 122 -12.65 -5.24 1.29
C LEU A 122 -12.11 -3.81 1.21
N GLY A 123 -10.82 -3.67 1.57
CA GLY A 123 -10.02 -2.48 1.33
C GLY A 123 -8.98 -2.76 0.24
N ILE A 124 -8.87 -1.87 -0.74
CA ILE A 124 -7.92 -2.00 -1.85
C ILE A 124 -6.54 -1.52 -1.38
N LEU A 125 -5.51 -2.36 -1.58
CA LEU A 125 -4.11 -2.06 -1.28
C LEU A 125 -3.33 -1.68 -2.53
N HIS A 126 -3.50 -2.47 -3.60
CA HIS A 126 -2.80 -2.26 -4.87
C HIS A 126 -3.79 -2.26 -6.02
N ILE A 127 -3.53 -1.43 -7.02
CA ILE A 127 -4.30 -1.34 -8.28
C ILE A 127 -3.29 -1.48 -9.40
N ILE A 128 -3.37 -2.55 -10.18
CA ILE A 128 -2.44 -2.86 -11.26
C ILE A 128 -3.21 -2.83 -12.58
N VAL A 129 -2.83 -1.97 -13.51
CA VAL A 129 -3.35 -1.99 -14.87
C VAL A 129 -2.54 -2.98 -15.67
N GLU A 130 -3.09 -4.18 -15.88
CA GLU A 130 -2.40 -5.25 -16.59
C GLU A 130 -2.25 -4.91 -18.09
N ASN A 131 -3.32 -4.41 -18.71
CA ASN A 131 -3.36 -4.06 -20.13
C ASN A 131 -4.25 -2.85 -20.39
N TYR A 132 -3.93 -2.15 -21.46
CA TYR A 132 -4.80 -1.21 -22.17
C TYR A 132 -5.20 -1.85 -23.49
N VAL A 133 -6.49 -1.77 -23.87
CA VAL A 133 -6.98 -2.37 -25.11
C VAL A 133 -7.65 -1.27 -25.94
N LEU A 134 -7.08 -1.00 -27.14
CA LEU A 134 -7.61 -0.07 -28.12
C LEU A 134 -8.16 -0.86 -29.29
N ASP A 135 -9.46 -0.79 -29.53
CA ASP A 135 -10.12 -1.46 -30.66
C ASP A 135 -9.60 -2.91 -30.85
N GLU A 136 -9.57 -3.71 -29.74
CA GLU A 136 -9.10 -5.10 -29.67
C GLU A 136 -7.57 -5.31 -29.65
N ILE A 137 -6.76 -4.26 -29.84
CA ILE A 137 -5.28 -4.34 -29.77
C ILE A 137 -4.82 -4.08 -28.34
N GLN A 138 -4.09 -5.04 -27.77
CA GLN A 138 -3.54 -4.94 -26.42
C GLN A 138 -2.23 -4.15 -26.39
N HIS A 139 -2.11 -3.28 -25.38
CA HIS A 139 -0.92 -2.50 -25.06
C HIS A 139 -0.57 -2.66 -23.59
N LYS A 140 0.69 -2.85 -23.28
CA LYS A 140 1.18 -2.97 -21.89
C LYS A 140 1.21 -1.64 -21.14
N PHE A 141 1.36 -0.53 -21.87
CA PHE A 141 1.40 0.83 -21.35
C PHE A 141 0.35 1.68 -22.05
N LEU A 142 -0.07 2.77 -21.39
CA LEU A 142 -1.08 3.68 -21.94
C LEU A 142 -0.61 4.24 -23.31
N PRO A 143 -1.32 3.91 -24.41
CA PRO A 143 -0.95 4.33 -25.76
C PRO A 143 -1.42 5.75 -26.04
N LEU A 144 -0.75 6.73 -25.45
CA LEU A 144 -1.08 8.15 -25.58
C LEU A 144 -1.09 8.61 -27.04
N ASN A 145 -2.02 9.52 -27.35
CA ASN A 145 -2.21 10.15 -28.66
C ASN A 145 -2.66 9.20 -29.80
N GLN A 146 -2.87 7.91 -29.55
CA GLN A 146 -3.49 7.01 -30.51
C GLN A 146 -5.00 7.23 -30.51
N LYS A 147 -5.62 7.13 -31.70
CA LYS A 147 -7.06 7.22 -31.88
C LYS A 147 -7.68 5.84 -31.72
N CYS A 148 -8.84 5.75 -31.06
CA CYS A 148 -9.61 4.53 -30.96
C CYS A 148 -11.12 4.82 -30.83
N ILE A 149 -11.95 3.87 -31.19
CA ILE A 149 -13.40 3.91 -30.99
C ILE A 149 -13.70 3.44 -29.55
N LYS A 150 -13.05 2.36 -29.11
CA LYS A 150 -13.20 1.80 -27.76
C LYS A 150 -11.87 1.77 -27.05
N LEU A 151 -11.86 2.23 -25.80
CA LEU A 151 -10.73 2.10 -24.89
C LEU A 151 -11.16 1.26 -23.70
N SER A 152 -10.42 0.17 -23.44
CA SER A 152 -10.62 -0.69 -22.27
C SER A 152 -9.36 -0.78 -21.47
N ILE A 153 -9.49 -1.11 -20.19
CA ILE A 153 -8.38 -1.51 -19.33
C ILE A 153 -8.71 -2.80 -18.60
N ASP A 154 -7.69 -3.65 -18.43
CA ASP A 154 -7.74 -4.81 -17.55
C ASP A 154 -7.03 -4.44 -16.25
N VAL A 155 -7.74 -4.51 -15.13
CA VAL A 155 -7.23 -4.07 -13.83
C VAL A 155 -7.30 -5.20 -12.83
N GLU A 156 -6.20 -5.42 -12.12
CA GLU A 156 -6.14 -6.27 -10.93
C GLU A 156 -6.13 -5.41 -9.67
N PHE A 157 -6.99 -5.78 -8.72
CA PHE A 157 -7.09 -5.17 -7.39
C PHE A 157 -6.64 -6.18 -6.34
N ILE A 158 -5.60 -5.85 -5.59
CA ILE A 158 -5.19 -6.64 -4.43
C ILE A 158 -5.80 -6.02 -3.19
N CYS A 159 -6.58 -6.82 -2.48
CA CYS A 159 -7.44 -6.36 -1.39
C CYS A 159 -7.20 -7.16 -0.12
N PHE A 160 -7.39 -6.49 1.02
CA PHE A 160 -7.51 -7.12 2.33
C PHE A 160 -8.90 -6.88 2.93
N PRO A 161 -9.36 -7.75 3.86
CA PRO A 161 -10.53 -7.46 4.67
C PRO A 161 -10.37 -6.14 5.43
N LYS A 162 -11.40 -5.29 5.42
CA LYS A 162 -11.37 -3.99 6.13
C LYS A 162 -11.17 -4.14 7.64
N ASN A 163 -11.68 -5.23 8.23
CA ASN A 163 -11.47 -5.51 9.65
C ASN A 163 -10.00 -5.75 9.97
N LEU A 164 -9.26 -6.47 9.11
CA LEU A 164 -7.82 -6.68 9.26
C LEU A 164 -7.05 -5.36 9.19
N ILE A 165 -7.34 -4.54 8.18
CA ILE A 165 -6.74 -3.20 8.03
C ILE A 165 -6.98 -2.38 9.29
N LYS A 166 -8.24 -2.28 9.75
CA LYS A 166 -8.61 -1.53 10.96
C LYS A 166 -7.93 -2.05 12.23
N ASN A 167 -7.75 -3.35 12.36
CA ASN A 167 -7.07 -3.93 13.51
C ASN A 167 -5.60 -3.51 13.56
N PHE A 168 -4.90 -3.52 12.43
CA PHE A 168 -3.53 -2.99 12.36
C PHE A 168 -3.49 -1.47 12.60
N GLU A 169 -4.39 -0.71 11.98
CA GLU A 169 -4.48 0.73 12.24
C GLU A 169 -4.70 1.02 13.74
N LYS A 170 -5.57 0.25 14.40
CA LYS A 170 -5.82 0.37 15.85
C LYS A 170 -4.58 0.00 16.66
N LEU A 171 -3.87 -1.07 16.29
CA LEU A 171 -2.65 -1.51 16.96
C LEU A 171 -1.58 -0.42 16.95
N PHE A 172 -1.27 0.13 15.78
CA PHE A 172 -0.27 1.17 15.65
C PHE A 172 -0.72 2.54 16.20
N SER A 173 -2.02 2.84 16.15
CA SER A 173 -2.56 4.10 16.67
C SER A 173 -2.45 4.20 18.20
N LYS A 174 -2.42 3.09 18.94
CA LYS A 174 -2.14 3.08 20.40
C LYS A 174 -0.76 3.66 20.70
N GLN A 175 0.19 3.46 19.80
CA GLN A 175 1.56 4.01 19.87
C GLN A 175 1.68 5.37 19.15
N GLN A 176 0.56 6.00 18.76
CA GLN A 176 0.49 7.26 17.99
C GLN A 176 1.18 7.18 16.62
N ILE A 177 1.31 5.98 16.05
CA ILE A 177 1.93 5.72 14.76
C ILE A 177 0.87 5.60 13.67
N PHE A 178 1.12 6.25 12.53
CA PHE A 178 0.28 6.20 11.35
C PHE A 178 0.85 5.21 10.31
N ILE A 179 0.00 4.37 9.74
CA ILE A 179 0.38 3.50 8.62
C ILE A 179 0.19 4.27 7.33
N LYS A 180 1.29 4.64 6.66
CA LYS A 180 1.26 5.36 5.38
C LYS A 180 0.70 4.52 4.26
N ARG A 181 1.13 3.25 4.20
CA ARG A 181 0.71 2.32 3.18
C ARG A 181 0.78 0.89 3.70
N PHE A 182 -0.25 0.13 3.38
CA PHE A 182 -0.24 -1.33 3.47
C PHE A 182 0.31 -1.92 2.18
N ILE A 183 1.10 -2.97 2.29
CA ILE A 183 1.71 -3.68 1.17
C ILE A 183 1.42 -5.17 1.36
N CYS A 184 0.91 -5.81 0.33
CA CYS A 184 0.67 -7.25 0.33
C CYS A 184 1.97 -8.00 0.06
N LEU A 185 2.41 -8.87 0.98
CA LEU A 185 3.62 -9.66 0.80
C LEU A 185 3.51 -10.60 -0.41
N ASN A 186 2.34 -11.21 -0.60
CA ASN A 186 2.13 -12.09 -1.73
C ASN A 186 2.29 -11.36 -3.07
N TYR A 187 1.86 -10.09 -3.14
CA TYR A 187 2.10 -9.25 -4.32
C TYR A 187 3.59 -9.03 -4.57
N ILE A 188 4.38 -8.71 -3.55
CA ILE A 188 5.84 -8.58 -3.70
C ILE A 188 6.43 -9.86 -4.29
N LYS A 189 6.01 -11.02 -3.78
CA LYS A 189 6.51 -12.34 -4.25
C LYS A 189 6.18 -12.64 -5.71
N THR A 190 5.13 -12.04 -6.29
CA THR A 190 4.76 -12.24 -7.72
C THR A 190 5.59 -11.41 -8.69
N LEU A 191 6.36 -10.45 -8.22
CA LEU A 191 7.13 -9.55 -9.08
C LEU A 191 8.51 -10.14 -9.39
N ASP A 192 8.70 -10.63 -10.62
CA ASP A 192 9.93 -11.32 -11.06
C ASP A 192 11.15 -10.39 -11.20
N TYR A 193 10.90 -9.08 -11.35
CA TYR A 193 11.94 -8.07 -11.52
C TYR A 193 12.43 -7.45 -10.21
N ILE A 194 11.91 -7.90 -9.06
CA ILE A 194 12.44 -7.53 -7.74
C ILE A 194 13.57 -8.51 -7.39
N ASP A 195 14.68 -7.95 -6.94
CA ASP A 195 15.81 -8.74 -6.46
C ASP A 195 15.40 -9.58 -5.24
N LYS A 196 15.40 -10.90 -5.42
CA LYS A 196 14.99 -11.87 -4.39
C LYS A 196 16.05 -12.07 -3.30
N GLU A 197 17.29 -11.62 -3.51
CA GLU A 197 18.34 -11.66 -2.49
C GLU A 197 18.18 -10.55 -1.44
N GLN A 198 17.48 -9.49 -1.78
CA GLN A 198 17.16 -8.42 -0.85
C GLN A 198 16.18 -8.91 0.23
N ASN A 199 16.30 -8.34 1.44
CA ASN A 199 15.31 -8.59 2.48
C ASN A 199 13.93 -8.03 2.07
N ILE A 200 12.87 -8.56 2.67
CA ILE A 200 11.50 -8.25 2.26
C ILE A 200 11.13 -6.77 2.46
N CYS A 201 11.74 -6.09 3.43
CA CYS A 201 11.51 -4.66 3.64
C CYS A 201 12.15 -3.82 2.52
N GLU A 202 13.30 -4.23 1.97
CA GLU A 202 13.90 -3.60 0.78
C GLU A 202 13.04 -3.82 -0.46
N GLN A 203 12.52 -5.04 -0.63
CA GLN A 203 11.57 -5.34 -1.70
C GLN A 203 10.30 -4.49 -1.58
N GLY A 204 9.75 -4.35 -0.37
CA GLY A 204 8.60 -3.48 -0.08
C GLY A 204 8.91 -2.00 -0.35
N LYS A 205 10.12 -1.55 -0.02
CA LYS A 205 10.59 -0.19 -0.35
C LYS A 205 10.60 0.05 -1.87
N SER A 206 10.98 -0.94 -2.66
CA SER A 206 10.95 -0.87 -4.11
C SER A 206 9.53 -0.69 -4.65
N ILE A 207 8.52 -1.35 -4.03
CA ILE A 207 7.11 -1.12 -4.35
C ILE A 207 6.69 0.33 -4.05
N VAL A 208 7.06 0.84 -2.87
CA VAL A 208 6.73 2.23 -2.49
C VAL A 208 7.36 3.25 -3.45
N LYS A 209 8.54 2.94 -3.98
CA LYS A 209 9.24 3.75 -5.00
C LYS A 209 8.67 3.61 -6.41
N GLY A 210 7.65 2.76 -6.60
CA GLY A 210 6.97 2.60 -7.89
C GLY A 210 7.76 1.77 -8.91
N ILE A 211 8.45 0.72 -8.46
CA ILE A 211 9.16 -0.19 -9.37
C ILE A 211 8.21 -0.83 -10.39
N ASN A 212 6.98 -1.12 -9.99
CA ASN A 212 5.95 -1.57 -10.92
C ASN A 212 5.27 -0.38 -11.59
N LYS A 213 5.65 -0.11 -12.84
CA LYS A 213 5.08 0.98 -13.65
C LYS A 213 3.61 0.78 -14.03
N GLN A 214 3.07 -0.41 -13.87
CA GLN A 214 1.66 -0.73 -14.09
C GLN A 214 0.82 -0.50 -12.83
N GLU A 215 1.45 -0.33 -11.67
CA GLU A 215 0.76 -0.03 -10.43
C GLU A 215 0.36 1.44 -10.36
N VAL A 216 -0.96 1.67 -10.18
CA VAL A 216 -1.51 3.00 -9.97
C VAL A 216 -1.37 3.35 -8.50
N VAL A 217 -0.41 4.22 -8.19
CA VAL A 217 -0.24 4.72 -6.83
C VAL A 217 -1.36 5.71 -6.50
N SER A 218 -2.28 5.29 -5.64
CA SER A 218 -3.24 6.19 -5.03
C SER A 218 -2.48 7.06 -4.02
N ILE A 219 -2.12 8.27 -4.41
CA ILE A 219 -1.58 9.25 -3.45
C ILE A 219 -2.74 9.59 -2.50
N PRO A 220 -2.67 9.25 -1.20
CA PRO A 220 -3.67 9.71 -0.26
C PRO A 220 -3.69 11.24 -0.34
N ARG A 221 -4.85 11.83 -0.59
CA ARG A 221 -4.98 13.27 -0.36
C ARG A 221 -4.56 13.47 1.09
N GLU A 222 -3.48 14.19 1.32
CA GLU A 222 -3.16 14.67 2.65
C GLU A 222 -4.43 15.35 3.14
N SER A 223 -5.15 14.68 4.03
CA SER A 223 -6.19 15.36 4.78
C SER A 223 -5.41 16.39 5.58
N LYS A 224 -5.44 17.66 5.14
CA LYS A 224 -5.06 18.77 6.00
C LYS A 224 -5.92 18.58 7.24
N ARG A 225 -5.38 17.94 8.27
CA ARG A 225 -5.99 17.87 9.58
C ARG A 225 -6.01 19.34 10.03
N LYS A 226 -7.14 19.99 9.78
CA LYS A 226 -7.42 21.28 10.42
C LYS A 226 -7.27 21.00 11.91
N GLY A 227 -6.29 21.62 12.53
CA GLY A 227 -6.06 21.48 13.96
C GLY A 227 -7.35 21.82 14.72
N PHE A 228 -7.51 21.27 15.92
CA PHE A 228 -8.70 21.51 16.75
C PHE A 228 -9.06 23.01 16.82
N PHE A 229 -8.06 23.89 16.86
CA PHE A 229 -8.22 25.35 16.86
C PHE A 229 -8.74 25.91 15.52
N GLU A 230 -8.35 25.37 14.36
CA GLU A 230 -8.89 25.81 13.06
C GLU A 230 -10.37 25.45 12.87
N ARG A 231 -10.85 24.38 13.52
CA ARG A 231 -12.29 24.02 13.55
C ARG A 231 -13.10 24.98 14.42
N LEU A 232 -12.55 25.47 15.52
CA LEU A 232 -13.19 26.44 16.38
C LEU A 232 -13.40 27.81 15.70
N PHE A 233 -12.43 28.28 14.92
CA PHE A 233 -12.53 29.57 14.22
C PHE A 233 -13.52 29.58 13.05
N HIS A 234 -13.92 28.41 12.52
CA HIS A 234 -14.96 28.34 11.49
C HIS A 234 -16.39 28.31 12.03
N PHE A 235 -16.57 28.17 13.34
CA PHE A 235 -17.89 28.21 13.97
C PHE A 235 -18.34 29.64 14.37
N PHE A 236 -17.46 30.62 14.26
CA PHE A 236 -17.72 32.04 14.62
C PHE A 236 -17.68 33.00 13.44
N LYS A 237 -17.93 32.49 12.21
CA LYS A 237 -18.17 33.34 11.03
C LYS A 237 -19.53 33.05 10.42
#